data_8242c6c50ba1e44d8d7cf91aa52870ca
#
_entry.id   8242c6c50ba1e44d8d7cf91aa52870ca
#
_cell.length_a   1.000
_cell.length_b   1.000
_cell.length_c   1.000
_cell.angle_alpha   90.00
_cell.angle_beta   90.00
_cell.angle_gamma   90.00
#
_symmetry.space_group_name_H-M   'P 1'
#
loop_
_entity.id
_entity.type
_entity.pdbx_description
1 polymer ?
#
loop_
_entity_poly.entity_id
_entity_poly.type
_entity_poly.pdbx_seq_one_letter_code
_entity_poly.pdbx_strand_id
1 'polypeptide(L)'
;KELLKKYAGITIMVTHMHADHVGSLPSIISYCYYVLGKKVTVIYPEKSLWILLGLMGIDPDIYIPVESSLFTAEGLKVWAVSVKHADDISCFGYIIEFAGEKIYYSGDSYEIPKDVLDGFYKREISTIYQDTTEFTSDHRSHCPLEELEECIPADLRRNVFCMHFTTDFTEKLKKKGFGYIQSNCR
;
A
#
# COMPACT_ATOMS: atom_id res chain seq x y z
N LYS A 1 -10.27 15.89 0.11
CA LYS A 1 -10.40 16.90 1.20
C LYS A 1 -11.60 16.61 2.11
N GLU A 2 -12.77 16.21 1.61
CA GLU A 2 -13.96 15.90 2.43
C GLU A 2 -13.71 14.74 3.41
N LEU A 3 -13.06 13.66 2.97
CA LEU A 3 -12.68 12.54 3.85
C LEU A 3 -11.79 13.00 5.01
N LEU A 4 -10.81 13.88 4.73
CA LEU A 4 -9.90 14.39 5.75
C LEU A 4 -10.63 15.21 6.83
N LYS A 5 -11.74 15.87 6.50
CA LYS A 5 -12.56 16.62 7.46
C LYS A 5 -13.36 15.69 8.38
N LYS A 6 -13.81 14.55 7.83
CA LYS A 6 -14.76 13.64 8.49
C LYS A 6 -14.15 12.91 9.70
N TYR A 7 -12.86 12.59 9.67
CA TYR A 7 -12.21 11.75 10.69
C TYR A 7 -11.29 12.56 11.59
N ALA A 8 -11.33 12.29 12.88
CA ALA A 8 -10.49 12.94 13.89
C ALA A 8 -9.01 12.51 13.76
N GLY A 9 -8.77 11.21 13.62
CA GLY A 9 -7.45 10.62 13.40
C GLY A 9 -7.25 10.19 11.95
N ILE A 10 -6.06 10.42 11.42
CA ILE A 10 -5.67 10.00 10.08
C ILE A 10 -4.28 9.38 10.16
N THR A 11 -4.17 8.14 9.70
CA THR A 11 -2.90 7.43 9.57
C THR A 11 -2.61 7.21 8.09
N ILE A 12 -1.43 7.61 7.64
CA ILE A 12 -0.96 7.47 6.26
C ILE A 12 0.21 6.49 6.27
N MET A 13 0.08 5.42 5.51
CA MET A 13 1.16 4.47 5.26
C MET A 13 1.77 4.80 3.90
N VAL A 14 3.08 5.03 3.86
CA VAL A 14 3.81 5.32 2.62
C VAL A 14 4.51 4.04 2.18
N THR A 15 4.24 3.59 0.96
CA THR A 15 4.84 2.35 0.45
C THR A 15 6.26 2.57 -0.04
N HIS A 16 6.50 3.64 -0.78
CA HIS A 16 7.81 4.02 -1.31
C HIS A 16 7.82 5.49 -1.76
N MET A 17 8.97 6.00 -2.19
CA MET A 17 9.16 7.44 -2.44
C MET A 17 9.10 7.86 -3.91
N HIS A 18 8.50 7.09 -4.81
CA HIS A 18 8.20 7.58 -6.16
C HIS A 18 7.21 8.75 -6.09
N ALA A 19 7.33 9.67 -7.04
CA ALA A 19 6.62 10.96 -7.01
C ALA A 19 5.10 10.82 -7.01
N ASP A 20 4.55 9.83 -7.68
CA ASP A 20 3.12 9.51 -7.73
C ASP A 20 2.59 8.94 -6.41
N HIS A 21 3.45 8.42 -5.53
CA HIS A 21 3.09 7.92 -4.20
C HIS A 21 3.28 8.96 -3.09
N VAL A 22 4.31 9.81 -3.16
CA VAL A 22 4.58 10.81 -2.10
C VAL A 22 4.30 12.24 -2.51
N GLY A 23 4.08 12.54 -3.80
CA GLY A 23 3.99 13.92 -4.30
C GLY A 23 2.89 14.75 -3.66
N SER A 24 1.78 14.16 -3.23
CA SER A 24 0.70 14.86 -2.52
C SER A 24 0.82 14.84 -0.99
N LEU A 25 1.72 14.06 -0.42
CA LEU A 25 1.87 13.90 1.03
C LEU A 25 2.16 15.22 1.75
N PRO A 26 3.10 16.09 1.28
CA PRO A 26 3.35 17.38 1.90
C PRO A 26 2.10 18.27 1.97
N SER A 27 1.32 18.28 0.89
CA SER A 27 0.07 19.06 0.83
C SER A 27 -1.01 18.52 1.77
N ILE A 28 -1.09 17.21 1.96
CA ILE A 28 -2.02 16.57 2.90
C ILE A 28 -1.63 16.92 4.33
N ILE A 29 -0.35 16.78 4.69
CA ILE A 29 0.17 17.14 6.02
C ILE A 29 -0.14 18.60 6.34
N SER A 30 0.25 19.52 5.45
CA SER A 30 0.03 20.94 5.64
C SER A 30 -1.46 21.31 5.74
N TYR A 31 -2.30 20.75 4.89
CA TYR A 31 -3.74 20.97 4.95
C TYR A 31 -4.36 20.47 6.27
N CYS A 32 -3.98 19.28 6.72
CA CYS A 32 -4.49 18.75 7.98
C CYS A 32 -4.08 19.63 9.16
N TYR A 33 -2.84 20.07 9.20
CA TYR A 33 -2.34 20.90 10.28
C TYR A 33 -2.87 22.33 10.25
N TYR A 34 -2.66 23.06 9.15
CA TYR A 34 -2.97 24.49 9.10
C TYR A 34 -4.46 24.80 8.88
N VAL A 35 -5.19 23.92 8.22
CA VAL A 35 -6.61 24.16 7.88
C VAL A 35 -7.55 23.39 8.80
N LEU A 36 -7.21 22.13 9.14
CA LEU A 36 -8.06 21.31 9.97
C LEU A 36 -7.66 21.24 11.44
N GLY A 37 -6.52 21.84 11.81
CA GLY A 37 -6.03 21.91 13.22
C GLY A 37 -5.64 20.56 13.80
N LYS A 38 -5.23 19.58 12.96
CA LYS A 38 -4.86 18.24 13.40
C LYS A 38 -3.61 17.70 12.72
N LYS A 39 -2.82 16.94 13.46
CA LYS A 39 -1.67 16.22 12.90
C LYS A 39 -2.12 14.88 12.33
N VAL A 40 -1.49 14.48 11.23
CA VAL A 40 -1.62 13.13 10.68
C VAL A 40 -0.46 12.26 11.19
N THR A 41 -0.72 10.98 11.41
CA THR A 41 0.33 9.99 11.64
C THR A 41 0.83 9.49 10.31
N VAL A 42 2.14 9.52 10.08
CA VAL A 42 2.77 9.02 8.86
C VAL A 42 3.69 7.85 9.22
N ILE A 43 3.43 6.68 8.64
CA ILE A 43 4.19 5.45 8.87
C ILE A 43 5.09 5.20 7.68
N TYR A 44 6.37 5.09 7.94
CA TYR A 44 7.39 4.62 6.98
C TYR A 44 8.58 4.06 7.76
N PRO A 45 9.12 2.87 7.41
CA PRO A 45 10.14 2.20 8.23
C PRO A 45 11.50 2.89 8.30
N GLU A 46 11.79 3.83 7.41
CA GLU A 46 13.14 4.41 7.24
C GLU A 46 13.17 5.92 7.33
N LYS A 47 14.37 6.45 7.67
CA LYS A 47 14.63 7.90 7.80
C LYS A 47 14.51 8.70 6.50
N SER A 48 14.65 8.04 5.36
CA SER A 48 14.69 8.67 4.05
C SER A 48 13.47 9.53 3.75
N LEU A 49 12.26 9.09 4.16
CA LEU A 49 11.03 9.86 3.99
C LEU A 49 11.06 11.17 4.81
N TRP A 50 11.56 11.12 6.05
CA TRP A 50 11.63 12.33 6.90
C TRP A 50 12.61 13.35 6.36
N ILE A 51 13.73 12.89 5.79
CA ILE A 51 14.69 13.74 5.09
C ILE A 51 14.02 14.38 3.86
N LEU A 52 13.32 13.60 3.06
CA LEU A 52 12.60 14.11 1.89
C LEU A 52 11.57 15.18 2.27
N LEU A 53 10.72 14.90 3.28
CA LEU A 53 9.73 15.87 3.76
C LEU A 53 10.39 17.17 4.25
N GLY A 54 11.51 17.07 4.97
CA GLY A 54 12.30 18.24 5.40
C GLY A 54 12.82 19.06 4.22
N LEU A 55 13.35 18.41 3.17
CA LEU A 55 13.80 19.07 1.94
C LEU A 55 12.63 19.74 1.17
N MET A 56 11.42 19.21 1.31
CA MET A 56 10.18 19.77 0.77
C MET A 56 9.59 20.89 1.67
N GLY A 57 10.27 21.26 2.77
CA GLY A 57 9.86 22.34 3.67
C GLY A 57 8.77 21.96 4.67
N ILE A 58 8.59 20.67 4.95
CA ILE A 58 7.63 20.19 5.94
C ILE A 58 8.32 20.12 7.31
N ASP A 59 7.81 20.92 8.25
CA ASP A 59 8.27 20.93 9.63
C ASP A 59 7.90 19.59 10.32
N PRO A 60 8.85 18.90 10.98
CA PRO A 60 8.57 17.67 11.71
C PRO A 60 7.53 17.82 12.82
N ASP A 61 7.30 19.04 13.33
CA ASP A 61 6.34 19.29 14.38
C ASP A 61 4.88 19.34 13.90
N ILE A 62 4.61 19.34 12.58
CA ILE A 62 3.24 19.43 12.07
C ILE A 62 2.60 18.07 11.71
N TYR A 63 3.32 16.98 11.89
CA TYR A 63 2.81 15.61 11.73
C TYR A 63 3.40 14.69 12.81
N ILE A 64 3.01 13.41 12.84
CA ILE A 64 3.51 12.41 13.79
C ILE A 64 4.27 11.35 12.95
N PRO A 65 5.62 11.39 12.93
CA PRO A 65 6.41 10.39 12.22
C PRO A 65 6.42 9.06 13.00
N VAL A 66 6.28 7.95 12.30
CA VAL A 66 6.46 6.59 12.80
C VAL A 66 7.50 5.89 11.96
N GLU A 67 8.75 5.91 12.45
CA GLU A 67 9.88 5.19 11.86
C GLU A 67 9.95 3.79 12.46
N SER A 68 9.08 2.90 11.97
CA SER A 68 9.00 1.53 12.47
C SER A 68 8.36 0.61 11.46
N SER A 69 8.83 -0.64 11.44
CA SER A 69 8.17 -1.71 10.69
C SER A 69 6.91 -2.24 11.39
N LEU A 70 6.66 -1.86 12.64
CA LEU A 70 5.45 -2.22 13.40
C LEU A 70 4.84 -0.97 14.01
N PHE A 71 3.55 -0.76 13.75
CA PHE A 71 2.73 0.27 14.40
C PHE A 71 1.47 -0.34 15.01
N THR A 72 1.11 0.12 16.21
CA THR A 72 -0.11 -0.31 16.90
C THR A 72 -0.79 0.90 17.54
N ALA A 73 -2.07 1.12 17.23
CA ALA A 73 -2.92 2.14 17.82
C ALA A 73 -4.40 1.76 17.72
N GLU A 74 -5.15 1.89 18.82
CA GLU A 74 -6.63 1.78 18.85
C GLU A 74 -7.22 0.57 18.12
N GLY A 75 -6.61 -0.62 18.31
CA GLY A 75 -7.06 -1.85 17.64
C GLY A 75 -6.57 -2.03 16.19
N LEU A 76 -5.81 -1.08 15.67
CA LEU A 76 -5.10 -1.17 14.41
C LEU A 76 -3.68 -1.65 14.65
N LYS A 77 -3.24 -2.69 13.94
CA LYS A 77 -1.84 -3.09 13.85
C LYS A 77 -1.41 -3.09 12.39
N VAL A 78 -0.22 -2.57 12.13
CA VAL A 78 0.35 -2.45 10.80
C VAL A 78 1.77 -2.98 10.83
N TRP A 79 2.08 -3.92 9.94
CA TRP A 79 3.44 -4.41 9.72
C TRP A 79 3.90 -4.05 8.32
N ALA A 80 5.02 -3.35 8.21
CA ALA A 80 5.68 -3.13 6.94
C ALA A 80 6.44 -4.38 6.52
N VAL A 81 6.29 -4.78 5.27
CA VAL A 81 6.97 -5.92 4.65
C VAL A 81 7.75 -5.39 3.47
N SER A 82 9.06 -5.65 3.40
CA SER A 82 9.86 -5.25 2.25
C SER A 82 9.38 -5.98 1.00
N VAL A 83 9.24 -5.25 -0.11
CA VAL A 83 8.81 -5.76 -1.41
C VAL A 83 9.80 -5.39 -2.50
N LYS A 84 9.82 -6.17 -3.59
CA LYS A 84 10.62 -5.88 -4.77
C LYS A 84 9.82 -5.05 -5.76
N HIS A 85 10.31 -3.87 -6.07
CA HIS A 85 9.72 -2.96 -7.05
C HIS A 85 10.82 -2.17 -7.79
N ALA A 86 11.67 -1.47 -7.07
CA ALA A 86 12.78 -0.68 -7.59
C ALA A 86 14.07 -1.03 -6.85
N ASP A 87 15.22 -0.98 -7.55
CA ASP A 87 16.51 -1.35 -6.98
C ASP A 87 17.17 -0.20 -6.21
N ASP A 88 16.75 1.04 -6.44
CA ASP A 88 17.36 2.26 -5.92
C ASP A 88 16.64 2.89 -4.73
N ILE A 89 15.45 2.41 -4.39
CA ILE A 89 14.67 2.86 -3.24
C ILE A 89 14.05 1.69 -2.46
N SER A 90 13.91 1.87 -1.15
CA SER A 90 13.20 0.90 -0.32
C SER A 90 11.70 0.96 -0.57
N CYS A 91 11.09 -0.21 -0.83
CA CYS A 91 9.68 -0.38 -1.10
C CYS A 91 9.03 -1.32 -0.08
N PHE A 92 7.84 -0.98 0.36
CA PHE A 92 7.11 -1.72 1.39
C PHE A 92 5.66 -1.98 0.99
N GLY A 93 5.22 -3.21 1.22
CA GLY A 93 3.82 -3.53 1.39
C GLY A 93 3.46 -3.49 2.88
N TYR A 94 2.18 -3.61 3.20
CA TYR A 94 1.69 -3.57 4.57
C TYR A 94 0.72 -4.70 4.86
N ILE A 95 0.97 -5.42 5.97
CA ILE A 95 -0.04 -6.26 6.59
C ILE A 95 -0.79 -5.39 7.59
N ILE A 96 -2.11 -5.31 7.47
CA ILE A 96 -2.97 -4.47 8.27
C ILE A 96 -3.99 -5.36 8.98
N GLU A 97 -3.98 -5.31 10.32
CA GLU A 97 -4.95 -6.00 11.17
C GLU A 97 -5.85 -4.99 11.86
N PHE A 98 -7.15 -5.11 11.65
CA PHE A 98 -8.17 -4.29 12.28
C PHE A 98 -9.46 -5.09 12.46
N ALA A 99 -10.10 -4.96 13.63
CA ALA A 99 -11.36 -5.63 13.97
C ALA A 99 -11.37 -7.16 13.76
N GLY A 100 -10.22 -7.82 13.93
CA GLY A 100 -10.05 -9.26 13.72
C GLY A 100 -9.79 -9.68 12.27
N GLU A 101 -9.85 -8.77 11.33
CA GLU A 101 -9.48 -8.98 9.94
C GLU A 101 -8.03 -8.61 9.69
N LYS A 102 -7.32 -9.44 8.94
CA LYS A 102 -5.94 -9.18 8.52
C LYS A 102 -5.85 -9.19 7.00
N ILE A 103 -5.44 -8.08 6.43
CA ILE A 103 -5.28 -7.89 5.00
C ILE A 103 -3.82 -7.58 4.65
N TYR A 104 -3.43 -7.82 3.42
CA TYR A 104 -2.17 -7.38 2.85
C TYR A 104 -2.41 -6.39 1.71
N TYR A 105 -1.67 -5.28 1.70
CA TYR A 105 -1.62 -4.27 0.65
C TYR A 105 -0.19 -4.19 0.11
N SER A 106 0.03 -4.52 -1.16
CA SER A 106 1.38 -4.67 -1.69
C SER A 106 2.14 -3.35 -1.87
N GLY A 107 1.44 -2.21 -2.05
CA GLY A 107 2.05 -1.08 -2.76
C GLY A 107 2.40 -1.52 -4.17
N ASP A 108 3.38 -0.88 -4.79
CA ASP A 108 3.96 -1.34 -6.04
C ASP A 108 4.92 -2.49 -5.73
N SER A 109 4.68 -3.62 -6.34
CA SER A 109 5.43 -4.84 -6.02
C SER A 109 5.38 -5.85 -7.15
N TYR A 110 6.54 -6.36 -7.53
CA TYR A 110 6.67 -7.39 -8.54
C TYR A 110 6.11 -8.76 -8.09
N GLU A 111 6.19 -9.07 -6.80
CA GLU A 111 5.79 -10.38 -6.25
C GLU A 111 5.09 -10.23 -4.89
N ILE A 112 4.32 -11.24 -4.49
CA ILE A 112 3.83 -11.35 -3.12
C ILE A 112 4.93 -12.01 -2.28
N PRO A 113 5.40 -11.39 -1.17
CA PRO A 113 6.38 -12.00 -0.30
C PRO A 113 5.94 -13.36 0.22
N LYS A 114 6.89 -14.28 0.34
CA LYS A 114 6.59 -15.67 0.73
C LYS A 114 5.85 -15.78 2.06
N ASP A 115 6.25 -15.01 3.06
CA ASP A 115 5.60 -15.05 4.39
C ASP A 115 4.14 -14.56 4.31
N VAL A 116 3.83 -13.64 3.41
CA VAL A 116 2.46 -13.18 3.12
C VAL A 116 1.65 -14.30 2.46
N LEU A 117 2.22 -14.98 1.46
CA LEU A 117 1.57 -16.14 0.82
C LEU A 117 1.32 -17.27 1.82
N ASP A 118 2.30 -17.58 2.66
CA ASP A 118 2.17 -18.62 3.69
C ASP A 118 1.04 -18.27 4.69
N GLY A 119 0.94 -17.00 5.11
CA GLY A 119 -0.15 -16.52 5.96
C GLY A 119 -1.51 -16.55 5.25
N PHE A 120 -1.54 -16.25 3.96
CA PHE A 120 -2.76 -16.30 3.15
C PHE A 120 -3.27 -17.73 2.95
N TYR A 121 -2.39 -18.68 2.68
CA TYR A 121 -2.77 -20.09 2.55
C TYR A 121 -3.27 -20.69 3.86
N LYS A 122 -2.72 -20.24 5.00
CA LYS A 122 -3.17 -20.63 6.35
C LYS A 122 -4.46 -19.90 6.79
N ARG A 123 -5.01 -19.00 5.96
CA ARG A 123 -6.16 -18.18 6.31
C ARG A 123 -5.92 -17.18 7.46
N GLU A 124 -4.66 -16.89 7.77
CA GLU A 124 -4.27 -15.83 8.72
C GLU A 124 -4.41 -14.45 8.09
N ILE A 125 -4.17 -14.33 6.77
CA ILE A 125 -4.47 -13.15 5.95
C ILE A 125 -5.71 -13.48 5.14
N SER A 126 -6.76 -12.67 5.30
CA SER A 126 -8.07 -12.91 4.66
C SER A 126 -8.14 -12.39 3.23
N THR A 127 -7.40 -11.32 2.94
CA THR A 127 -7.49 -10.60 1.66
C THR A 127 -6.13 -10.04 1.26
N ILE A 128 -5.82 -10.12 -0.02
CA ILE A 128 -4.62 -9.52 -0.64
C ILE A 128 -5.07 -8.45 -1.64
N TYR A 129 -4.45 -7.27 -1.56
CA TYR A 129 -4.50 -6.23 -2.59
C TYR A 129 -3.14 -6.18 -3.26
N GLN A 130 -3.06 -6.64 -4.53
CA GLN A 130 -1.80 -6.81 -5.25
C GLN A 130 -1.72 -5.88 -6.45
N ASP A 131 -0.62 -5.16 -6.55
CA ASP A 131 -0.18 -4.51 -7.78
C ASP A 131 -0.06 -5.53 -8.90
N THR A 132 -0.76 -5.32 -10.02
CA THR A 132 -0.85 -6.33 -11.08
C THR A 132 -0.82 -5.67 -12.45
N THR A 133 0.07 -6.17 -13.31
CA THR A 133 0.12 -5.80 -14.74
C THR A 133 -0.37 -6.95 -15.63
N GLU A 134 -0.89 -6.61 -16.81
CA GLU A 134 -1.41 -7.63 -17.74
C GLU A 134 -0.31 -8.51 -18.30
N PHE A 135 0.86 -7.93 -18.57
CA PHE A 135 1.95 -8.59 -19.27
C PHE A 135 3.26 -8.49 -18.48
N THR A 136 4.10 -9.48 -18.66
CA THR A 136 5.49 -9.44 -18.17
C THR A 136 6.27 -8.37 -18.93
N SER A 137 6.99 -7.52 -18.22
CA SER A 137 7.93 -6.56 -18.78
C SER A 137 9.38 -6.98 -18.49
N ASP A 138 10.33 -6.46 -19.27
CA ASP A 138 11.76 -6.66 -19.03
C ASP A 138 12.19 -6.07 -17.66
N HIS A 139 11.47 -5.06 -17.19
CA HIS A 139 11.64 -4.47 -15.87
C HIS A 139 10.68 -5.12 -14.89
N ARG A 140 11.23 -5.85 -13.91
CA ARG A 140 10.48 -6.56 -12.86
C ARG A 140 10.01 -5.59 -11.76
N SER A 141 9.11 -4.67 -12.12
CA SER A 141 8.59 -3.64 -11.20
C SER A 141 7.21 -3.95 -10.65
N HIS A 142 6.36 -4.60 -11.45
CA HIS A 142 4.96 -4.89 -11.14
C HIS A 142 4.66 -6.37 -11.38
N CYS A 143 3.75 -6.96 -10.60
CA CYS A 143 3.44 -8.39 -10.66
C CYS A 143 2.66 -8.73 -11.93
N PRO A 144 3.21 -9.57 -12.83
CA PRO A 144 2.47 -10.02 -13.98
C PRO A 144 1.29 -10.92 -13.56
N LEU A 145 0.15 -10.81 -14.26
CA LEU A 145 -1.01 -11.65 -13.98
C LEU A 145 -0.68 -13.14 -14.08
N GLU A 146 0.19 -13.54 -14.98
CA GLU A 146 0.63 -14.92 -15.17
C GLU A 146 1.33 -15.47 -13.91
N GLU A 147 2.26 -14.72 -13.33
CA GLU A 147 2.92 -15.10 -12.07
C GLU A 147 1.94 -15.14 -10.89
N LEU A 148 0.97 -14.21 -10.87
CA LEU A 148 -0.07 -14.22 -9.85
C LEU A 148 -0.97 -15.46 -9.99
N GLU A 149 -1.26 -15.90 -11.21
CA GLU A 149 -2.02 -17.13 -11.48
C GLU A 149 -1.28 -18.39 -11.03
N GLU A 150 0.04 -18.41 -11.15
CA GLU A 150 0.89 -19.53 -10.74
C GLU A 150 0.94 -19.66 -9.21
N CYS A 151 1.05 -18.52 -8.50
CA CYS A 151 1.18 -18.54 -7.05
C CYS A 151 -0.18 -18.60 -6.31
N ILE A 152 -1.32 -18.20 -6.93
CA ILE A 152 -2.62 -18.21 -6.24
C ILE A 152 -3.54 -19.32 -6.78
N PRO A 153 -3.85 -20.34 -5.96
CA PRO A 153 -4.81 -21.40 -6.30
C PRO A 153 -6.19 -20.84 -6.68
N ALA A 154 -6.85 -21.46 -7.65
CA ALA A 154 -8.09 -20.95 -8.24
C ALA A 154 -9.21 -20.68 -7.21
N ASP A 155 -9.31 -21.49 -6.17
CA ASP A 155 -10.31 -21.36 -5.09
C ASP A 155 -10.04 -20.17 -4.16
N LEU A 156 -8.81 -19.63 -4.14
CA LEU A 156 -8.38 -18.48 -3.33
C LEU A 156 -8.41 -17.15 -4.08
N ARG A 157 -8.43 -17.16 -5.42
CA ARG A 157 -8.31 -15.95 -6.26
C ARG A 157 -9.36 -14.90 -5.98
N ARG A 158 -10.56 -15.29 -5.56
CA ARG A 158 -11.64 -14.37 -5.16
C ARG A 158 -11.29 -13.46 -3.98
N ASN A 159 -10.28 -13.82 -3.20
CA ASN A 159 -9.78 -13.06 -2.06
C ASN A 159 -8.54 -12.23 -2.41
N VAL A 160 -8.12 -12.22 -3.69
CA VAL A 160 -7.04 -11.40 -4.20
C VAL A 160 -7.60 -10.34 -5.13
N PHE A 161 -7.38 -9.08 -4.79
CA PHE A 161 -7.84 -7.92 -5.53
C PHE A 161 -6.65 -7.30 -6.26
N CYS A 162 -6.68 -7.39 -7.59
CA CYS A 162 -5.69 -6.74 -8.44
C CYS A 162 -5.94 -5.23 -8.52
N MET A 163 -4.87 -4.45 -8.48
CA MET A 163 -4.91 -2.98 -8.51
C MET A 163 -3.76 -2.40 -9.33
N HIS A 164 -3.68 -1.08 -9.46
CA HIS A 164 -2.58 -0.34 -10.09
C HIS A 164 -2.43 -0.62 -11.60
N PHE A 165 -3.55 -0.67 -12.32
CA PHE A 165 -3.54 -0.98 -13.76
C PHE A 165 -3.08 0.19 -14.61
N THR A 166 -2.20 -0.07 -15.58
CA THR A 166 -1.86 0.85 -16.67
C THR A 166 -2.83 0.73 -17.85
N THR A 167 -3.46 -0.44 -18.02
CA THR A 167 -4.45 -0.74 -19.07
C THR A 167 -5.65 -1.46 -18.43
N ASP A 168 -6.83 -1.35 -19.02
CA ASP A 168 -8.02 -2.07 -18.51
C ASP A 168 -8.04 -3.52 -19.02
N PHE A 169 -7.75 -4.46 -18.13
CA PHE A 169 -7.87 -5.91 -18.37
C PHE A 169 -8.79 -6.60 -17.36
N THR A 170 -9.73 -5.86 -16.77
CA THR A 170 -10.65 -6.34 -15.73
C THR A 170 -11.48 -7.54 -16.17
N GLU A 171 -11.87 -7.65 -17.46
CA GLU A 171 -12.56 -8.82 -17.98
C GLU A 171 -11.70 -10.10 -17.96
N LYS A 172 -10.39 -9.96 -18.15
CA LYS A 172 -9.44 -11.07 -18.02
C LYS A 172 -9.31 -11.52 -16.55
N LEU A 173 -9.23 -10.57 -15.62
CA LEU A 173 -9.20 -10.85 -14.17
C LEU A 173 -10.46 -11.61 -13.73
N LYS A 174 -11.65 -11.15 -14.13
CA LYS A 174 -12.93 -11.84 -13.82
C LYS A 174 -12.92 -13.28 -14.31
N LYS A 175 -12.50 -13.51 -15.57
CA LYS A 175 -12.42 -14.86 -16.15
C LYS A 175 -11.47 -15.78 -15.39
N LYS A 176 -10.43 -15.21 -14.77
CA LYS A 176 -9.44 -15.94 -13.98
C LYS A 176 -9.84 -16.09 -12.51
N GLY A 177 -10.94 -15.45 -12.08
CA GLY A 177 -11.49 -15.54 -10.74
C GLY A 177 -10.92 -14.53 -9.73
N PHE A 178 -10.13 -13.55 -10.18
CA PHE A 178 -9.58 -12.49 -9.34
C PHE A 178 -10.59 -11.35 -9.12
N GLY A 179 -10.54 -10.73 -7.93
CA GLY A 179 -11.12 -9.42 -7.70
C GLY A 179 -10.28 -8.31 -8.34
N TYR A 180 -10.83 -7.08 -8.38
CA TYR A 180 -10.07 -5.93 -8.85
C TYR A 180 -10.58 -4.64 -8.21
N ILE A 181 -9.68 -3.67 -8.07
CA ILE A 181 -9.98 -2.31 -7.65
C ILE A 181 -9.82 -1.39 -8.85
N GLN A 182 -10.88 -0.70 -9.20
CA GLN A 182 -10.87 0.29 -10.27
C GLN A 182 -11.01 1.69 -9.62
N SER A 183 -10.08 2.59 -9.90
CA SER A 183 -10.21 3.97 -9.45
C SER A 183 -11.32 4.63 -10.26
N ASN A 184 -12.36 5.15 -9.60
CA ASN A 184 -13.38 6.00 -10.21
C ASN A 184 -12.90 7.46 -10.34
N CYS A 185 -11.60 7.70 -10.48
CA CYS A 185 -11.08 9.02 -10.80
C CYS A 185 -11.38 9.33 -12.27
N ARG A 186 -12.51 9.98 -12.51
CA ARG A 186 -12.78 10.77 -13.72
C ARG A 186 -12.37 12.21 -13.47
#